data_abcb669d9e2397723cd19d7715556347
#
_entry.id   abcb669d9e2397723cd19d7715556347
#
_cell.length_a   1.000
_cell.length_b   1.000
_cell.length_c   1.000
_cell.angle_alpha   90.00
_cell.angle_beta   90.00
_cell.angle_gamma   90.00
#
_symmetry.space_group_name_H-M   'P 1'
#
loop_
_entity.id
_entity.type
_entity.pdbx_description
1 polymer ?
#
loop_
_entity_poly.entity_id
_entity_poly.type
_entity_poly.pdbx_seq_one_letter_code
_entity_poly.pdbx_strand_id
1 'polypeptide(L)'
;MGIRRKTSGSITVLQVGGEFFGGEETDRLRKAILDEAASGNTRLLLDLSECSHMNSSALSVMVEAHKNYAARQGELKLCGLQKRMTSMLVMTRLIDLFGHHPTEAEALAAFAVSPAGA
;
A
#
# COMPACT_ATOMS: atom_id res chain seq x y z
N MET A 1 -15.62 1.12 -6.34
CA MET A 1 -14.28 1.02 -6.95
C MET A 1 -13.59 2.35 -6.85
N GLY A 2 -12.33 2.32 -6.64
CA GLY A 2 -11.55 3.52 -6.55
C GLY A 2 -10.74 3.58 -5.28
N ILE A 3 -10.32 4.77 -4.94
CA ILE A 3 -9.43 4.99 -3.83
C ILE A 3 -10.08 5.94 -2.85
N ARG A 4 -10.18 5.52 -1.60
CA ARG A 4 -10.72 6.36 -0.53
C ARG A 4 -9.66 6.57 0.53
N ARG A 5 -9.58 7.78 1.02
CA ARG A 5 -8.58 8.20 1.99
C ARG A 5 -9.21 8.42 3.35
N LYS A 6 -8.53 7.93 4.39
CA LYS A 6 -8.86 8.28 5.76
C LYS A 6 -7.57 8.33 6.57
N THR A 7 -7.64 8.86 7.78
CA THR A 7 -6.46 8.93 8.65
C THR A 7 -6.74 8.26 9.98
N SER A 8 -5.69 7.75 10.60
CA SER A 8 -5.74 7.18 11.93
C SER A 8 -4.46 7.63 12.64
N GLY A 9 -4.57 8.67 13.46
CA GLY A 9 -3.40 9.30 14.05
C GLY A 9 -2.48 9.85 12.96
N SER A 10 -1.21 9.45 13.00
CA SER A 10 -0.22 9.87 12.01
C SER A 10 -0.20 8.98 10.77
N ILE A 11 -1.09 8.00 10.69
CA ILE A 11 -1.12 7.04 9.60
C ILE A 11 -2.21 7.42 8.61
N THR A 12 -1.86 7.46 7.32
CA THR A 12 -2.84 7.63 6.26
C THR A 12 -3.23 6.25 5.75
N VAL A 13 -4.52 6.02 5.61
CA VAL A 13 -5.05 4.77 5.08
C VAL A 13 -5.69 5.06 3.73
N LEU A 14 -5.22 4.38 2.69
CA LEU A 14 -5.85 4.41 1.38
C LEU A 14 -6.56 3.08 1.17
N GLN A 15 -7.88 3.13 1.03
CA GLN A 15 -8.66 1.95 0.70
C GLN A 15 -8.71 1.86 -0.82
N VAL A 16 -8.07 0.84 -1.36
CA VAL A 16 -7.86 0.67 -2.79
C VAL A 16 -8.73 -0.48 -3.28
N GLY A 17 -9.70 -0.17 -4.11
CA GLY A 17 -10.64 -1.18 -4.62
C GLY A 17 -10.59 -1.32 -6.13
N GLY A 18 -10.86 -2.54 -6.60
CA GLY A 18 -10.98 -2.84 -8.00
C GLY A 18 -9.84 -3.67 -8.55
N GLU A 19 -9.67 -3.57 -9.85
CA GLU A 19 -8.63 -4.29 -10.58
C GLU A 19 -7.72 -3.28 -11.27
N PHE A 20 -6.42 -3.56 -11.26
CA PHE A 20 -5.43 -2.65 -11.80
C PHE A 20 -4.61 -3.35 -12.87
N PHE A 21 -4.80 -2.92 -14.12
CA PHE A 21 -4.16 -3.53 -15.29
C PHE A 21 -3.26 -2.56 -16.05
N GLY A 22 -2.84 -1.46 -15.41
CA GLY A 22 -2.18 -0.36 -16.08
C GLY A 22 -3.22 0.67 -16.49
N GLY A 23 -2.82 1.69 -17.22
CA GLY A 23 -3.75 2.73 -17.66
C GLY A 23 -4.15 3.68 -16.55
N GLU A 24 -5.32 4.29 -16.73
CA GLU A 24 -5.78 5.39 -15.86
C GLU A 24 -5.91 5.02 -14.40
N GLU A 25 -6.45 3.85 -14.12
CA GLU A 25 -6.66 3.44 -12.73
C GLU A 25 -5.34 3.24 -12.01
N THR A 26 -4.37 2.65 -12.69
CA THR A 26 -3.04 2.46 -12.14
C THR A 26 -2.34 3.79 -11.95
N ASP A 27 -2.53 4.74 -12.88
CA ASP A 27 -1.98 6.09 -12.74
C ASP A 27 -2.59 6.82 -11.55
N ARG A 28 -3.87 6.64 -11.29
CA ARG A 28 -4.53 7.21 -10.12
C ARG A 28 -3.97 6.64 -8.83
N LEU A 29 -3.68 5.35 -8.82
CA LEU A 29 -3.08 4.70 -7.66
C LEU A 29 -1.69 5.29 -7.39
N ARG A 30 -0.87 5.41 -8.43
CA ARG A 30 0.46 6.01 -8.31
C ARG A 30 0.36 7.43 -7.75
N LYS A 31 -0.53 8.24 -8.34
CA LYS A 31 -0.69 9.61 -7.91
C LYS A 31 -1.15 9.72 -6.46
N ALA A 32 -2.11 8.92 -6.06
CA ALA A 32 -2.62 8.95 -4.69
C ALA A 32 -1.51 8.65 -3.68
N ILE A 33 -0.69 7.63 -3.98
CA ILE A 33 0.40 7.25 -3.08
C ILE A 33 1.48 8.33 -3.03
N LEU A 34 1.89 8.86 -4.17
CA LEU A 34 2.95 9.85 -4.22
C LEU A 34 2.51 11.20 -3.67
N ASP A 35 1.24 11.56 -3.83
CA ASP A 35 0.71 12.79 -3.26
C ASP A 35 0.77 12.76 -1.72
N GLU A 36 0.51 11.61 -1.10
CA GLU A 36 0.63 11.48 0.34
C GLU A 36 2.08 11.67 0.79
N ALA A 37 3.02 11.07 0.08
CA ALA A 37 4.43 11.25 0.39
C ALA A 37 4.86 12.72 0.24
N ALA A 38 4.41 13.37 -0.83
CA ALA A 38 4.75 14.77 -1.10
C ALA A 38 4.17 15.70 -0.04
N SER A 39 3.06 15.29 0.59
CA SER A 39 2.44 16.08 1.66
C SER A 39 3.09 15.82 3.02
N GLY A 40 4.10 14.99 3.08
CA GLY A 40 4.79 14.67 4.33
C GLY A 40 4.21 13.51 5.10
N ASN A 41 3.21 12.82 4.53
CA ASN A 41 2.59 11.67 5.17
C ASN A 41 3.39 10.42 4.84
N THR A 42 4.35 10.09 5.70
CA THR A 42 5.31 9.02 5.45
C THR A 42 4.93 7.70 6.08
N ARG A 43 3.75 7.60 6.69
CA ARG A 43 3.19 6.34 7.20
C ARG A 43 1.93 6.05 6.42
N LEU A 44 2.01 5.09 5.52
CA LEU A 44 0.90 4.77 4.61
C LEU A 44 0.49 3.32 4.74
N LEU A 45 -0.79 3.11 4.95
CA LEU A 45 -1.40 1.79 4.92
C LEU A 45 -2.29 1.68 3.69
N LEU A 46 -2.04 0.67 2.88
CA LEU A 46 -2.89 0.36 1.74
C LEU A 46 -3.81 -0.79 2.13
N ASP A 47 -5.10 -0.51 2.19
CA ASP A 47 -6.11 -1.54 2.46
C ASP A 47 -6.54 -2.10 1.11
N LEU A 48 -6.17 -3.35 0.87
CA LEU A 48 -6.41 -4.04 -0.39
C LEU A 48 -7.54 -5.07 -0.30
N SER A 49 -8.37 -4.96 0.73
CA SER A 49 -9.45 -5.93 0.93
C SER A 49 -10.46 -5.97 -0.22
N GLU A 50 -10.59 -4.88 -0.96
CA GLU A 50 -11.47 -4.81 -2.13
C GLU A 50 -10.69 -4.78 -3.44
N CYS A 51 -9.39 -5.03 -3.40
CA CYS A 51 -8.55 -5.09 -4.59
C CYS A 51 -8.40 -6.56 -5.00
N SER A 52 -8.92 -6.90 -6.17
CA SER A 52 -8.94 -8.30 -6.62
C SER A 52 -7.77 -8.67 -7.51
N HIS A 53 -7.14 -7.69 -8.14
CA HIS A 53 -6.06 -8.02 -9.08
C HIS A 53 -5.16 -6.82 -9.38
N MET A 54 -3.88 -7.10 -9.56
CA MET A 54 -2.90 -6.13 -10.09
C MET A 54 -2.01 -6.87 -11.07
N ASN A 55 -1.81 -6.28 -12.24
CA ASN A 55 -0.86 -6.84 -13.20
C ASN A 55 0.55 -6.33 -12.89
N SER A 56 1.52 -6.71 -13.72
CA SER A 56 2.91 -6.32 -13.50
C SER A 56 3.12 -4.81 -13.47
N SER A 57 2.38 -4.06 -14.27
CA SER A 57 2.48 -2.60 -14.26
C SER A 57 2.03 -2.01 -12.93
N ALA A 58 0.92 -2.51 -12.39
CA ALA A 58 0.43 -2.05 -11.10
C ALA A 58 1.34 -2.49 -9.96
N LEU A 59 1.88 -3.72 -10.03
CA LEU A 59 2.84 -4.18 -9.02
C LEU A 59 4.11 -3.34 -9.04
N SER A 60 4.54 -2.87 -10.22
CA SER A 60 5.68 -1.97 -10.32
C SER A 60 5.42 -0.64 -9.61
N VAL A 61 4.20 -0.14 -9.67
CA VAL A 61 3.81 1.07 -8.93
C VAL A 61 3.96 0.83 -7.42
N MET A 62 3.57 -0.35 -6.96
CA MET A 62 3.70 -0.69 -5.54
C MET A 62 5.16 -0.74 -5.10
N VAL A 63 6.02 -1.33 -5.92
CA VAL A 63 7.46 -1.41 -5.63
C VAL A 63 8.08 -0.02 -5.62
N GLU A 64 7.73 0.81 -6.59
CA GLU A 64 8.18 2.19 -6.67
C GLU A 64 7.76 2.97 -5.43
N ALA A 65 6.52 2.78 -5.00
CA ALA A 65 6.00 3.42 -3.80
C ALA A 65 6.77 3.00 -2.56
N HIS A 66 7.05 1.71 -2.42
CA HIS A 66 7.83 1.21 -1.29
C HIS A 66 9.20 1.88 -1.23
N LYS A 67 9.89 1.95 -2.36
CA LYS A 67 11.22 2.59 -2.43
C LYS A 67 11.15 4.06 -2.10
N ASN A 68 10.12 4.75 -2.58
CA ASN A 68 9.93 6.17 -2.32
C ASN A 68 9.74 6.44 -0.83
N TYR A 69 8.89 5.64 -0.17
CA TYR A 69 8.64 5.80 1.26
C TYR A 69 9.88 5.44 2.09
N ALA A 70 10.60 4.39 1.70
CA ALA A 70 11.82 4.00 2.39
C ALA A 70 12.88 5.11 2.29
N ALA A 71 13.01 5.74 1.13
CA ALA A 71 13.95 6.84 0.94
C ALA A 71 13.62 8.07 1.80
N ARG A 72 12.35 8.19 2.22
CA ARG A 72 11.90 9.27 3.09
C ARG A 72 11.86 8.84 4.55
N GLN A 73 12.45 7.68 4.87
CA GLN A 73 12.45 7.10 6.22
C GLN A 73 11.02 6.84 6.73
N GLY A 74 10.11 6.58 5.79
CA GLY A 74 8.74 6.26 6.11
C GLY A 74 8.47 4.78 6.02
N GLU A 75 7.20 4.42 6.13
CA GLU A 75 6.75 3.05 6.01
C GLU A 75 5.51 2.94 5.15
N LEU A 76 5.47 1.90 4.36
CA LEU A 76 4.29 1.53 3.58
C LEU A 76 3.96 0.10 3.94
N LYS A 77 2.74 -0.13 4.43
CA LYS A 77 2.26 -1.46 4.79
C LYS A 77 0.99 -1.78 4.03
N LEU A 78 0.68 -3.07 3.95
CA LEU A 78 -0.52 -3.58 3.28
C LEU A 78 -1.39 -4.30 4.28
N CYS A 79 -2.69 -4.29 4.06
CA CYS A 79 -3.60 -5.13 4.84
C CYS A 79 -4.74 -5.65 3.96
N GLY A 80 -5.39 -6.68 4.44
CA GLY A 80 -6.57 -7.23 3.80
C GLY A 80 -6.32 -7.93 2.48
N LEU A 81 -5.12 -8.44 2.23
CA LEU A 81 -4.81 -9.09 0.97
C LEU A 81 -5.75 -10.25 0.70
N GLN A 82 -6.43 -10.21 -0.45
CA GLN A 82 -7.21 -11.35 -0.91
C GLN A 82 -6.26 -12.47 -1.34
N LYS A 83 -6.77 -13.69 -1.34
CA LYS A 83 -5.99 -14.86 -1.65
C LYS A 83 -5.24 -14.74 -2.98
N ARG A 84 -5.92 -14.22 -4.00
CA ARG A 84 -5.32 -14.04 -5.32
C ARG A 84 -4.16 -13.06 -5.28
N MET A 85 -4.32 -11.96 -4.54
CA MET A 85 -3.26 -10.95 -4.39
C MET A 85 -2.07 -11.53 -3.63
N THR A 86 -2.33 -12.28 -2.57
CA THR A 86 -1.27 -12.94 -1.81
C THR A 86 -0.48 -13.88 -2.72
N SER A 87 -1.18 -14.68 -3.52
CA SER A 87 -0.53 -15.59 -4.46
C SER A 87 0.35 -14.85 -5.46
N MET A 88 -0.13 -13.74 -5.99
CA MET A 88 0.64 -12.94 -6.93
C MET A 88 1.92 -12.38 -6.30
N LEU A 89 1.81 -11.89 -5.07
CA LEU A 89 2.97 -11.36 -4.36
C LEU A 89 3.98 -12.44 -4.03
N VAL A 90 3.51 -13.64 -3.70
CA VAL A 90 4.39 -14.78 -3.45
C VAL A 90 5.11 -15.19 -4.74
N MET A 91 4.36 -15.33 -5.83
CA MET A 91 4.93 -15.75 -7.12
C MET A 91 5.95 -14.76 -7.68
N THR A 92 5.76 -13.48 -7.43
CA THR A 92 6.67 -12.43 -7.89
C THR A 92 7.77 -12.14 -6.88
N ARG A 93 7.77 -12.85 -5.75
CA ARG A 93 8.72 -12.65 -4.64
C ARG A 93 8.64 -11.26 -4.01
N LEU A 94 7.50 -10.62 -4.11
CA LEU A 94 7.29 -9.30 -3.53
C LEU A 94 6.66 -9.35 -2.14
N ILE A 95 6.19 -10.53 -1.71
CA ILE A 95 5.49 -10.65 -0.43
C ILE A 95 6.35 -10.20 0.75
N ASP A 96 7.64 -10.46 0.70
CA ASP A 96 8.54 -10.10 1.79
C ASP A 96 9.04 -8.66 1.71
N LEU A 97 8.77 -7.97 0.60
CA LEU A 97 9.16 -6.58 0.45
C LEU A 97 8.26 -5.66 1.29
N PHE A 98 7.00 -6.04 1.42
CA PHE A 98 6.01 -5.22 2.12
C PHE A 98 5.67 -5.81 3.48
N GLY A 99 5.57 -4.94 4.51
CA GLY A 99 4.92 -5.34 5.74
C GLY A 99 3.44 -5.53 5.45
N HIS A 100 2.88 -6.69 5.79
CA HIS A 100 1.48 -6.95 5.52
C HIS A 100 0.81 -7.63 6.71
N HIS A 101 -0.48 -7.36 6.86
CA HIS A 101 -1.26 -7.83 8.00
C HIS A 101 -2.66 -8.24 7.52
N PRO A 102 -3.31 -9.17 8.21
CA PRO A 102 -4.65 -9.61 7.80
C PRO A 102 -5.70 -8.52 7.85
N THR A 103 -5.63 -7.63 8.85
CA THR A 103 -6.65 -6.62 9.04
C THR A 103 -6.06 -5.23 9.19
N GLU A 104 -6.89 -4.22 8.97
CA GLU A 104 -6.49 -2.85 9.18
C GLU A 104 -6.06 -2.61 10.64
N ALA A 105 -6.81 -3.16 11.60
CA ALA A 105 -6.50 -2.98 13.01
C ALA A 105 -5.12 -3.53 13.37
N GLU A 106 -4.78 -4.72 12.86
CA GLU A 106 -3.47 -5.30 13.11
C GLU A 106 -2.36 -4.50 12.44
N ALA A 107 -2.62 -4.00 11.23
CA ALA A 107 -1.65 -3.18 10.51
C ALA A 107 -1.39 -1.86 11.24
N LEU A 108 -2.45 -1.21 11.72
CA LEU A 108 -2.30 0.03 12.47
C LEU A 108 -1.51 -0.19 13.76
N ALA A 109 -1.76 -1.31 14.44
CA ALA A 109 -1.00 -1.66 15.64
C ALA A 109 0.49 -1.90 15.32
N ALA A 110 0.79 -2.48 14.17
CA ALA A 110 2.16 -2.71 13.75
C ALA A 110 2.91 -1.40 13.48
N PHE A 111 2.23 -0.39 12.93
CA PHE A 111 2.82 0.94 12.79
C PHE A 111 3.16 1.54 14.14
N ALA A 112 2.30 1.32 15.13
CA ALA A 112 2.49 1.89 16.47
C ALA A 112 3.74 1.35 17.17
N VAL A 113 4.14 0.10 16.91
CA VAL A 113 5.34 -0.49 17.51
C VAL A 113 6.57 -0.31 16.62
N SER A 114 6.38 0.13 15.41
CA SER A 114 7.48 0.31 14.48
C SER A 114 8.25 1.58 14.81
N PRO A 115 9.58 1.55 14.83
CA PRO A 115 10.38 2.74 15.07
C PRO A 115 10.55 3.60 13.81
N ALA A 116 9.60 3.58 12.91
CA ALA A 116 9.69 4.32 11.66
C ALA A 116 9.99 5.78 11.91
N GLY A 117 11.00 6.30 11.29
CA GLY A 117 11.43 7.66 11.46
C GLY A 117 12.11 7.94 12.80
N ALA A 118 12.31 6.91 13.58
CA ALA A 118 13.04 7.07 14.85
C ALA A 118 14.53 6.98 14.62
#